data_76916c943f0ab2b17a619f66284c5278
#
_entry.id   76916c943f0ab2b17a619f66284c5278
#
_cell.length_a   1.000
_cell.length_b   1.000
_cell.length_c   1.000
_cell.angle_alpha   90.00
_cell.angle_beta   90.00
_cell.angle_gamma   90.00
#
_symmetry.space_group_name_H-M   'P 1'
#
loop_
_entity.id
_entity.type
_entity.pdbx_description
1 polymer ?
#
loop_
_entity_poly.entity_id
_entity_poly.type
_entity_poly.pdbx_seq_one_letter_code
_entity_poly.pdbx_strand_id
1 'polypeptide(L)' 'MEQITLKGARVSAGYTLREAGSKINRSFQTIAKYEKDSTKIPVDLLRELTSLYNISPELIFLGKSTKKSELN' A
#
# COMPACT_ATOMS: atom_id res chain seq x y z
N MET A 1 -2.67 -15.24 10.44
CA MET A 1 -1.71 -14.16 10.33
C MET A 1 -2.41 -12.87 9.94
N GLU A 2 -2.12 -11.81 10.65
CA GLU A 2 -2.78 -10.54 10.36
C GLU A 2 -2.21 -9.89 9.12
N GLN A 3 -3.08 -9.23 8.40
CA GLN A 3 -2.67 -8.48 7.23
C GLN A 3 -2.70 -6.99 7.54
N ILE A 4 -1.92 -6.22 6.79
CA ILE A 4 -1.86 -4.78 6.95
C ILE A 4 -2.22 -4.13 5.61
N THR A 5 -2.86 -2.98 5.65
CA THR A 5 -3.20 -2.28 4.42
C THR A 5 -1.94 -1.66 3.81
N LEU A 6 -2.02 -1.34 2.51
CA LEU A 6 -0.90 -0.66 1.86
C LEU A 6 -0.58 0.65 2.56
N LYS A 7 -1.60 1.40 2.95
CA LYS A 7 -1.37 2.65 3.65
C LYS A 7 -0.69 2.41 4.99
N GLY A 8 -1.15 1.41 5.73
CA GLY A 8 -0.55 1.09 7.02
C GLY A 8 0.91 0.71 6.89
N ALA A 9 1.23 -0.07 5.86
CA ALA A 9 2.62 -0.46 5.62
C ALA A 9 3.48 0.75 5.29
N ARG A 10 2.95 1.66 4.46
CA ARG A 10 3.68 2.87 4.09
C ARG A 10 3.96 3.74 5.31
N VAL A 11 2.91 3.97 6.11
CA VAL A 11 3.04 4.82 7.29
C VAL A 11 4.00 4.18 8.30
N SER A 12 3.91 2.88 8.49
CA SER A 12 4.80 2.17 9.39
C SER A 12 6.26 2.27 8.93
N ALA A 13 6.47 2.32 7.63
CA ALA A 13 7.82 2.43 7.09
C ALA A 13 8.33 3.88 7.11
N GLY A 14 7.45 4.83 7.44
CA GLY A 14 7.87 6.22 7.58
C GLY A 14 7.82 7.05 6.30
N TYR A 15 7.06 6.62 5.30
CA TYR A 15 7.00 7.34 4.03
C TYR A 15 5.70 8.09 3.86
N THR A 16 5.79 9.31 3.32
CA THR A 16 4.62 9.99 2.79
C THR A 16 4.33 9.40 1.41
N LEU A 17 3.14 9.72 0.87
CA LEU A 17 2.81 9.28 -0.49
C LEU A 17 3.82 9.78 -1.50
N ARG A 18 4.23 11.04 -1.37
CA ARG A 18 5.18 11.61 -2.32
C ARG A 18 6.55 10.96 -2.21
N GLU A 19 6.97 10.68 -0.98
CA GLU A 19 8.25 10.01 -0.79
C GLU A 19 8.24 8.61 -1.37
N ALA A 20 7.16 7.87 -1.14
CA ALA A 20 7.06 6.52 -1.68
C ALA A 20 7.09 6.54 -3.20
N GLY A 21 6.32 7.47 -3.81
CA GLY A 21 6.30 7.59 -5.25
C GLY A 21 7.65 7.92 -5.82
N SER A 22 8.35 8.83 -5.18
CA SER A 22 9.69 9.23 -5.62
C SER A 22 10.66 8.05 -5.56
N LYS A 23 10.58 7.26 -4.49
CA LYS A 23 11.50 6.14 -4.31
C LYS A 23 11.34 5.06 -5.37
N ILE A 24 10.13 4.83 -5.84
CA ILE A 24 9.91 3.80 -6.85
C ILE A 24 9.65 4.39 -8.22
N ASN A 25 9.83 5.70 -8.36
CA ASN A 25 9.68 6.40 -9.64
C ASN A 25 8.28 6.23 -10.22
N ARG A 26 7.29 6.43 -9.39
CA ARG A 26 5.88 6.35 -9.78
C ARG A 26 5.14 7.55 -9.21
N SER A 27 4.01 7.87 -9.84
CA SER A 27 3.18 8.96 -9.36
C SER A 27 2.59 8.61 -7.99
N PHE A 28 2.64 9.58 -7.06
CA PHE A 28 2.04 9.34 -5.75
C PHE A 28 0.53 9.18 -5.88
N GLN A 29 -0.06 9.74 -6.95
CA GLN A 29 -1.49 9.58 -7.17
C GLN A 29 -1.85 8.14 -7.50
N THR A 30 -0.98 7.45 -8.22
CA THR A 30 -1.17 6.04 -8.50
C THR A 30 -1.16 5.23 -7.21
N ILE A 31 -0.22 5.54 -6.33
CA ILE A 31 -0.14 4.84 -5.04
C ILE A 31 -1.39 5.13 -4.23
N ALA A 32 -1.83 6.38 -4.17
CA ALA A 32 -3.02 6.75 -3.41
C ALA A 32 -4.25 6.01 -3.93
N LYS A 33 -4.35 5.86 -5.24
CA LYS A 33 -5.46 5.15 -5.85
C LYS A 33 -5.55 3.72 -5.33
N TYR A 34 -4.42 3.04 -5.28
CA TYR A 34 -4.40 1.64 -4.84
C TYR A 34 -4.42 1.51 -3.32
N GLU A 35 -4.17 2.58 -2.58
CA GLU A 35 -4.38 2.55 -1.14
C GLU A 35 -5.86 2.56 -0.81
N LYS A 36 -6.67 3.18 -1.67
CA LYS A 36 -8.11 3.16 -1.47
C LYS A 36 -8.72 1.82 -1.83
N ASP A 37 -8.23 1.22 -2.90
CA ASP A 37 -8.74 -0.05 -3.37
C ASP A 37 -7.62 -0.78 -4.09
N SER A 38 -7.02 -1.75 -3.43
CA SER A 38 -5.90 -2.48 -3.98
C SER A 38 -6.33 -3.78 -4.67
N THR A 39 -7.62 -3.98 -4.88
CA THR A 39 -8.13 -5.20 -5.50
C THR A 39 -7.45 -5.52 -6.82
N LYS A 40 -7.20 -4.48 -7.63
CA LYS A 40 -6.62 -4.69 -8.95
C LYS A 40 -5.21 -4.13 -9.09
N ILE A 41 -4.50 -4.06 -8.00
CA ILE A 41 -3.15 -3.51 -8.06
C ILE A 41 -2.26 -4.40 -8.91
N PRO A 42 -1.48 -3.81 -9.86
CA PRO A 42 -0.54 -4.61 -10.66
C PRO A 42 0.51 -5.27 -9.76
N VAL A 43 0.87 -6.50 -10.12
CA VAL A 43 1.82 -7.26 -9.32
C VAL A 43 3.17 -6.55 -9.21
N ASP A 44 3.63 -5.96 -10.29
CA ASP A 44 4.92 -5.28 -10.27
C ASP A 44 4.89 -4.07 -9.34
N LEU A 45 3.79 -3.33 -9.31
CA LEU A 45 3.66 -2.19 -8.41
C LEU A 45 3.61 -2.68 -6.95
N LEU A 46 2.85 -3.73 -6.71
CA LEU A 46 2.77 -4.29 -5.37
C LEU A 46 4.15 -4.72 -4.87
N ARG A 47 4.92 -5.35 -5.73
CA ARG A 47 6.26 -5.79 -5.36
C ARG A 47 7.18 -4.62 -5.08
N GLU A 48 7.08 -3.56 -5.88
CA GLU A 48 7.90 -2.38 -5.66
C GLU A 48 7.60 -1.75 -4.32
N LEU A 49 6.31 -1.64 -4.01
CA LEU A 49 5.91 -1.02 -2.75
C LEU A 49 6.30 -1.87 -1.55
N THR A 50 6.06 -3.17 -1.62
CA THR A 50 6.38 -4.03 -0.49
C THR A 50 7.89 -4.13 -0.27
N SER A 51 8.64 -4.08 -1.36
CA SER A 51 10.09 -4.05 -1.24
C SER A 51 10.56 -2.77 -0.56
N LEU A 52 9.97 -1.63 -0.96
CA LEU A 52 10.31 -0.36 -0.36
C LEU A 52 9.97 -0.34 1.12
N TYR A 53 8.79 -0.87 1.47
CA TYR A 53 8.33 -0.87 2.86
C TYR A 53 8.94 -2.02 3.67
N ASN A 54 9.70 -2.89 3.02
CA ASN A 54 10.37 -4.01 3.67
C ASN A 54 9.37 -4.94 4.35
N ILE A 55 8.33 -5.30 3.61
CA ILE A 55 7.29 -6.19 4.11
C ILE A 55 6.97 -7.22 3.03
N SER A 56 6.60 -8.43 3.46
CA SER A 56 6.24 -9.48 2.52
C SER A 56 4.92 -9.16 1.84
N PRO A 57 4.82 -9.31 0.51
CA PRO A 57 3.57 -9.01 -0.19
C PRO A 57 2.36 -9.78 0.35
N GLU A 58 2.58 -10.98 0.85
CA GLU A 58 1.47 -11.79 1.34
C GLU A 58 0.85 -11.23 2.62
N LEU A 59 1.53 -10.28 3.27
CA LEU A 59 0.99 -9.65 4.46
C LEU A 59 0.12 -8.45 4.13
N ILE A 60 0.05 -8.07 2.85
CA ILE A 60 -0.75 -6.93 2.45
C ILE A 60 -2.18 -7.35 2.17
N PHE A 61 -3.12 -6.64 2.80
CA PHE A 61 -4.53 -6.85 2.52
C PHE A 61 -4.87 -6.25 1.16
N LEU A 62 -5.43 -7.06 0.27
CA LEU A 62 -5.83 -6.61 -1.05
C LEU A 62 -7.35 -6.47 -1.07
N GLY A 63 -7.81 -5.25 -1.23
CA GLY A 63 -9.24 -4.98 -1.23
C GLY A 63 -9.50 -3.51 -1.02
N LYS A 64 -10.76 -3.19 -0.76
CA LYS A 64 -11.14 -1.82 -0.52
C LYS A 64 -10.86 -1.45 0.92
N SER A 65 -10.27 -0.26 1.08
CA SER A 65 -10.05 0.27 2.40
C SER A 65 -11.28 1.07 2.78
N THR A 66 -12.04 0.59 3.75
CA THR A 66 -13.23 1.30 4.18
C THR A 66 -13.14 1.61 5.66
N LYS A 67 -13.56 2.81 5.99
CA LYS A 67 -13.61 3.18 7.36
C LYS A 67 -14.61 2.41 8.12
N LYS A 68 -15.68 2.06 7.44
CA LYS A 68 -16.75 1.38 8.08
C LYS A 68 -16.32 0.08 8.69
N SER A 69 -15.52 -0.68 7.99
CA SER A 69 -15.07 -1.95 8.54
C SER A 69 -14.17 -1.74 9.74
N GLU A 70 -13.52 -0.61 9.80
CA GLU A 70 -12.64 -0.32 10.91
C GLU A 70 -13.40 0.03 12.16
N LEU A 71 -14.60 0.51 11.99
CA LEU A 71 -15.39 0.90 13.13
C LEU A 71 -16.06 -0.27 13.81
N ASN A 72 -16.09 -1.39 13.18
CA ASN A 72 -16.70 -2.58 13.74
C ASN A 72 -15.70 -3.46 14.47
#